data_57b0069e2e4940a2709efc3eb0977755
#
_entry.id   57b0069e2e4940a2709efc3eb0977755
#
_cell.length_a   1.000
_cell.length_b   1.000
_cell.length_c   1.000
_cell.angle_alpha   90.00
_cell.angle_beta   90.00
_cell.angle_gamma   90.00
#
_symmetry.space_group_name_H-M   'P 1'
#
loop_
_entity.id
_entity.type
_entity.pdbx_description
1 polymer ?
#
loop_
_entity_poly.entity_id
_entity_poly.type
_entity_poly.pdbx_seq_one_letter_code
_entity_poly.pdbx_strand_id
1 'polypeptide(L)'
;DLTLDLDGAKTIVASKLAIERNLRQPRGPLVLHGDGLILLRVMADGQSVSFRHGDDGSLVIENPPDAEAFTLEIRNTCCPDRNTELSGLYTSGSGLFTQCEAEGFRRITYFLDRPDVMATYRVTLRADRAKYPVLLANGNLVEQGDLDRGRHFAVWHDPFPKPSYLFAVVAGKLSVRRQQI
;
A
#
# COMPACT_ATOMS: atom_id res chain seq x y z
N ASP A 1 2.70 -7.09 3.78
CA ASP A 1 3.81 -6.68 2.91
C ASP A 1 3.30 -5.84 1.77
N LEU A 2 3.98 -4.72 1.49
CA LEU A 2 3.68 -3.83 0.38
C LEU A 2 4.93 -3.62 -0.48
N THR A 3 4.77 -3.67 -1.80
CA THR A 3 5.80 -3.21 -2.73
C THR A 3 5.19 -2.12 -3.62
N LEU A 4 5.80 -0.94 -3.61
CA LEU A 4 5.41 0.19 -4.45
C LEU A 4 6.51 0.44 -5.49
N ASP A 5 6.18 0.24 -6.76
CA ASP A 5 6.97 0.72 -7.89
C ASP A 5 6.54 2.16 -8.18
N LEU A 6 7.26 3.11 -7.61
CA LEU A 6 6.90 4.52 -7.56
C LEU A 6 7.17 5.21 -8.89
N ASP A 7 6.13 5.82 -9.44
CA ASP A 7 6.18 6.77 -10.55
C ASP A 7 4.95 7.67 -10.46
N GLY A 8 5.10 8.97 -10.75
CA GLY A 8 4.01 9.94 -10.64
C GLY A 8 2.85 9.64 -11.57
N ALA A 9 3.14 9.24 -12.80
CA ALA A 9 2.09 8.97 -13.78
C ALA A 9 1.39 7.62 -13.52
N LYS A 10 2.11 6.62 -12.96
CA LYS A 10 1.57 5.28 -12.69
C LYS A 10 2.40 4.55 -11.66
N THR A 11 1.99 4.61 -10.42
CA THR A 11 2.55 3.75 -9.37
C THR A 11 1.87 2.38 -9.40
N ILE A 12 2.67 1.31 -9.39
CA ILE A 12 2.19 -0.06 -9.27
C ILE A 12 2.36 -0.49 -7.82
N VAL A 13 1.28 -0.99 -7.22
CA VAL A 13 1.28 -1.50 -5.84
C VAL A 13 1.00 -2.99 -5.87
N ALA A 14 1.88 -3.76 -5.23
CA ALA A 14 1.65 -5.16 -4.92
C ALA A 14 1.55 -5.31 -3.41
N SER A 15 0.41 -5.76 -2.93
CA SER A 15 0.17 -6.04 -1.51
C SER A 15 0.02 -7.54 -1.28
N LYS A 16 0.58 -8.01 -0.16
CA LYS A 16 0.39 -9.36 0.36
C LYS A 16 -0.09 -9.24 1.79
N LEU A 17 -1.36 -9.54 2.00
CA LEU A 17 -2.06 -9.41 3.26
C LEU A 17 -2.15 -10.80 3.92
N ALA A 18 -1.63 -10.95 5.13
CA ALA A 18 -1.97 -12.06 6.00
C ALA A 18 -3.28 -11.70 6.72
N ILE A 19 -4.33 -12.42 6.44
CA ILE A 19 -5.68 -12.17 6.96
C ILE A 19 -6.04 -13.27 7.95
N GLU A 20 -6.47 -12.85 9.14
CA GLU A 20 -7.07 -13.72 10.15
C GLU A 20 -8.55 -13.40 10.29
N ARG A 21 -9.39 -14.44 10.34
CA ARG A 21 -10.83 -14.27 10.52
C ARG A 21 -11.16 -13.92 11.95
N ASN A 22 -12.09 -13.00 12.10
CA ASN A 22 -12.76 -12.82 13.37
C ASN A 22 -13.84 -13.92 13.54
N LEU A 23 -13.52 -14.97 14.30
CA LEU A 23 -14.41 -16.12 14.52
C LEU A 23 -15.72 -15.76 15.27
N ARG A 24 -15.81 -14.55 15.81
CA ARG A 24 -17.05 -14.05 16.45
C ARG A 24 -18.05 -13.47 15.44
N GLN A 25 -17.63 -13.30 14.20
CA GLN A 25 -18.47 -12.78 13.13
C GLN A 25 -18.94 -13.90 12.22
N PRO A 26 -20.17 -13.83 11.67
CA PRO A 26 -20.64 -14.80 10.69
C PRO A 26 -19.74 -14.78 9.43
N ARG A 27 -19.66 -15.90 8.75
CA ARG A 27 -18.99 -16.00 7.45
C ARG A 27 -19.75 -15.18 6.42
N GLY A 28 -19.00 -14.54 5.54
CA GLY A 28 -19.57 -13.70 4.51
C GLY A 28 -18.49 -13.21 3.54
N PRO A 29 -18.87 -12.40 2.55
CA PRO A 29 -17.95 -11.77 1.63
C PRO A 29 -16.87 -10.95 2.35
N LEU A 30 -15.66 -10.95 1.79
CA LEU A 30 -14.60 -10.05 2.22
C LEU A 30 -14.68 -8.77 1.39
N VAL A 31 -14.95 -7.65 2.04
CA VAL A 31 -15.05 -6.34 1.41
C VAL A 31 -13.82 -5.52 1.74
N LEU A 32 -13.05 -5.15 0.73
CA LEU A 32 -11.88 -4.28 0.86
C LEU A 32 -12.20 -2.91 0.27
N HIS A 33 -11.93 -1.86 1.01
CA HIS A 33 -12.09 -0.49 0.52
C HIS A 33 -11.05 -0.20 -0.55
N GLY A 34 -11.46 0.49 -1.61
CA GLY A 34 -10.62 0.98 -2.70
C GLY A 34 -11.26 2.21 -3.33
N ASP A 35 -10.45 3.20 -3.69
CA ASP A 35 -10.93 4.43 -4.33
C ASP A 35 -9.94 4.86 -5.43
N GLY A 36 -10.45 5.03 -6.65
CA GLY A 36 -9.68 5.48 -7.81
C GLY A 36 -8.58 4.50 -8.26
N LEU A 37 -8.66 3.23 -7.88
CA LEU A 37 -7.67 2.20 -8.19
C LEU A 37 -8.03 1.44 -9.47
N ILE A 38 -7.01 0.98 -10.19
CA ILE A 38 -7.17 0.01 -11.27
C ILE A 38 -6.62 -1.33 -10.77
N LEU A 39 -7.52 -2.28 -10.54
CA LEU A 39 -7.15 -3.64 -10.15
C LEU A 39 -6.49 -4.36 -11.34
N LEU A 40 -5.33 -4.96 -11.11
CA LEU A 40 -4.62 -5.79 -12.10
C LEU A 40 -4.77 -7.28 -11.81
N ARG A 41 -4.75 -7.66 -10.52
CA ARG A 41 -4.86 -9.06 -10.08
C ARG A 41 -5.26 -9.13 -8.61
N VAL A 42 -6.04 -10.17 -8.27
CA VAL A 42 -6.29 -10.61 -6.91
C VAL A 42 -6.21 -12.13 -6.84
N MET A 43 -5.54 -12.64 -5.81
CA MET A 43 -5.37 -14.07 -5.55
C MET A 43 -5.46 -14.34 -4.05
N ALA A 44 -6.01 -15.47 -3.66
CA ALA A 44 -5.98 -15.96 -2.29
C ALA A 44 -5.26 -17.31 -2.25
N ASP A 45 -4.27 -17.45 -1.35
CA ASP A 45 -3.41 -18.64 -1.21
C ASP A 45 -2.83 -19.13 -2.55
N GLY A 46 -2.43 -18.18 -3.42
CA GLY A 46 -1.89 -18.46 -4.74
C GLY A 46 -2.92 -18.88 -5.79
N GLN A 47 -4.21 -18.87 -5.48
CA GLN A 47 -5.30 -19.20 -6.40
C GLN A 47 -6.11 -17.98 -6.80
N SER A 48 -6.58 -17.94 -8.03
CA SER A 48 -7.51 -16.89 -8.48
C SER A 48 -8.82 -16.97 -7.71
N VAL A 49 -9.35 -15.83 -7.30
CA VAL A 49 -10.64 -15.72 -6.62
C VAL A 49 -11.64 -14.93 -7.45
N SER A 50 -12.92 -15.30 -7.33
CA SER A 50 -14.00 -14.54 -7.93
C SER A 50 -14.24 -13.27 -7.11
N PHE A 51 -14.38 -12.16 -7.81
CA PHE A 51 -14.61 -10.85 -7.18
C PHE A 51 -15.58 -10.01 -8.03
N ARG A 52 -16.11 -8.99 -7.41
CA ARG A 52 -16.79 -7.87 -8.10
C ARG A 52 -16.35 -6.54 -7.50
N HIS A 53 -16.58 -5.48 -8.22
CA HIS A 53 -16.47 -4.13 -7.67
C HIS A 53 -17.82 -3.71 -7.06
N GLY A 54 -17.76 -3.08 -5.89
CA GLY A 54 -18.89 -2.35 -5.32
C GLY A 54 -19.07 -0.99 -6.01
N ASP A 55 -20.24 -0.39 -5.84
CA ASP A 55 -20.57 0.93 -6.41
C ASP A 55 -19.73 2.05 -5.79
N ASP A 56 -19.18 1.81 -4.62
CA ASP A 56 -18.25 2.69 -3.88
C ASP A 56 -16.76 2.49 -4.25
N GLY A 57 -16.47 1.65 -5.26
CA GLY A 57 -15.11 1.30 -5.67
C GLY A 57 -14.47 0.18 -4.85
N SER A 58 -15.16 -0.38 -3.86
CA SER A 58 -14.67 -1.50 -3.06
C SER A 58 -14.43 -2.76 -3.91
N LEU A 59 -13.55 -3.63 -3.42
CA LEU A 59 -13.31 -4.96 -3.97
C LEU A 59 -14.00 -5.99 -3.07
N VAL A 60 -14.99 -6.68 -3.63
CA VAL A 60 -15.79 -7.68 -2.91
C VAL A 60 -15.39 -9.08 -3.37
N ILE A 61 -14.82 -9.88 -2.48
CA ILE A 61 -14.53 -11.29 -2.69
C ILE A 61 -15.70 -12.08 -2.06
N GLU A 62 -16.60 -12.61 -2.90
CA GLU A 62 -17.83 -13.25 -2.44
C GLU A 62 -17.56 -14.50 -1.62
N ASN A 63 -16.60 -15.32 -2.06
CA ASN A 63 -16.26 -16.57 -1.43
C ASN A 63 -14.74 -16.58 -1.08
N PRO A 64 -14.32 -15.87 0.00
CA PRO A 64 -12.95 -15.96 0.46
C PRO A 64 -12.64 -17.37 0.97
N PRO A 65 -11.36 -17.79 1.02
CA PRO A 65 -10.98 -19.10 1.55
C PRO A 65 -11.65 -19.42 2.88
N ASP A 66 -12.09 -20.67 3.06
CA ASP A 66 -12.79 -21.13 4.26
C ASP A 66 -11.85 -21.47 5.44
N ALA A 67 -10.62 -20.96 5.40
CA ALA A 67 -9.62 -21.10 6.44
C ALA A 67 -9.76 -20.00 7.51
N GLU A 68 -9.27 -20.25 8.71
CA GLU A 68 -9.18 -19.24 9.79
C GLU A 68 -8.17 -18.15 9.45
N ALA A 69 -7.11 -18.50 8.73
CA ALA A 69 -6.11 -17.57 8.22
C ALA A 69 -5.78 -17.92 6.76
N PHE A 70 -5.56 -16.89 5.94
CA PHE A 70 -5.17 -17.04 4.55
C PHE A 70 -4.37 -15.82 4.07
N THR A 71 -3.71 -15.96 2.95
CA THR A 71 -2.97 -14.87 2.30
C THR A 71 -3.77 -14.31 1.14
N LEU A 72 -3.92 -12.99 1.08
CA LEU A 72 -4.51 -12.31 -0.06
C LEU A 72 -3.43 -11.47 -0.76
N GLU A 73 -3.22 -11.72 -2.05
CA GLU A 73 -2.30 -10.98 -2.90
C GLU A 73 -3.09 -10.11 -3.87
N ILE A 74 -2.83 -8.79 -3.82
CA ILE A 74 -3.49 -7.83 -4.69
C ILE A 74 -2.43 -7.06 -5.46
N ARG A 75 -2.66 -6.83 -6.73
CA ARG A 75 -1.87 -5.93 -7.54
C ARG A 75 -2.79 -4.91 -8.19
N ASN A 76 -2.51 -3.64 -7.97
CA ASN A 76 -3.26 -2.52 -8.52
C ASN A 76 -2.35 -1.38 -8.96
N THR A 77 -2.92 -0.38 -9.61
CA THR A 77 -2.24 0.89 -9.89
C THR A 77 -3.01 2.07 -9.35
N CYS A 78 -2.29 3.14 -9.02
CA CYS A 78 -2.81 4.47 -8.78
C CYS A 78 -2.00 5.51 -9.59
N CYS A 79 -2.55 6.70 -9.77
CA CYS A 79 -1.95 7.79 -10.56
C CYS A 79 -1.70 9.03 -9.66
N PRO A 80 -0.56 9.13 -8.98
CA PRO A 80 -0.26 10.25 -8.07
C PRO A 80 -0.34 11.62 -8.73
N ASP A 81 0.09 11.76 -9.99
CA ASP A 81 0.06 13.04 -10.74
C ASP A 81 -1.36 13.54 -11.02
N ARG A 82 -2.35 12.65 -10.99
CA ARG A 82 -3.77 12.99 -11.18
C ARG A 82 -4.54 13.11 -9.87
N ASN A 83 -3.88 12.85 -8.75
CA ASN A 83 -4.51 12.93 -7.44
C ASN A 83 -4.53 14.37 -6.94
N THR A 84 -5.64 15.05 -7.16
CA THR A 84 -5.89 16.45 -6.73
C THR A 84 -6.52 16.51 -5.34
N GLU A 85 -6.97 15.39 -4.79
CA GLU A 85 -7.61 15.31 -3.48
C GLU A 85 -6.61 15.42 -2.32
N LEU A 86 -5.30 15.26 -2.61
CA LEU A 86 -4.23 15.24 -1.61
C LEU A 86 -4.50 14.18 -0.51
N SER A 87 -5.12 13.08 -0.90
CA SER A 87 -5.46 11.94 -0.06
C SER A 87 -4.95 10.65 -0.71
N GLY A 88 -4.33 9.76 0.06
CA GLY A 88 -3.57 8.63 -0.47
C GLY A 88 -2.18 9.07 -0.96
N LEU A 89 -1.69 8.49 -2.05
CA LEU A 89 -0.41 8.85 -2.67
C LEU A 89 -0.60 9.92 -3.74
N TYR A 90 0.11 11.04 -3.63
CA TYR A 90 0.02 12.17 -4.56
C TYR A 90 1.38 12.79 -4.84
N THR A 91 1.47 13.56 -5.92
CA THR A 91 2.65 14.35 -6.28
C THR A 91 2.56 15.76 -5.70
N SER A 92 3.64 16.25 -5.09
CA SER A 92 3.80 17.66 -4.72
C SER A 92 5.20 18.12 -5.07
N GLY A 93 5.29 19.16 -5.90
CA GLY A 93 6.56 19.58 -6.49
C GLY A 93 7.22 18.45 -7.28
N SER A 94 8.45 18.05 -6.90
CA SER A 94 9.18 16.94 -7.53
C SER A 94 9.15 15.63 -6.71
N GLY A 95 8.32 15.56 -5.68
CA GLY A 95 8.25 14.42 -4.78
C GLY A 95 6.89 13.75 -4.76
N LEU A 96 6.87 12.52 -4.24
CA LEU A 96 5.69 11.74 -3.93
C LEU A 96 5.49 11.71 -2.42
N PHE A 97 4.27 11.94 -1.99
CA PHE A 97 3.88 12.00 -0.58
C PHE A 97 2.59 11.24 -0.35
N THR A 98 2.39 10.78 0.86
CA THR A 98 1.11 10.19 1.26
C THR A 98 0.43 11.04 2.32
N GLN A 99 -0.91 11.08 2.24
CA GLN A 99 -1.80 11.52 3.31
C GLN A 99 -2.89 10.46 3.47
N CYS A 100 -2.85 9.70 4.55
CA CYS A 100 -3.76 8.57 4.75
C CYS A 100 -4.86 8.84 5.78
N GLU A 101 -4.71 9.82 6.65
CA GLU A 101 -5.77 10.21 7.59
C GLU A 101 -6.86 11.03 6.85
N ALA A 102 -8.13 10.70 7.00
CA ALA A 102 -8.69 9.59 7.77
C ALA A 102 -8.81 8.28 6.96
N GLU A 103 -9.07 8.32 5.65
CA GLU A 103 -9.40 7.17 4.78
C GLU A 103 -8.63 7.17 3.46
N GLY A 104 -7.40 7.69 3.46
CA GLY A 104 -6.57 7.83 2.25
C GLY A 104 -5.83 6.55 1.86
N PHE A 105 -5.65 5.59 2.74
CA PHE A 105 -4.92 4.37 2.42
C PHE A 105 -5.60 3.55 1.31
N ARG A 106 -6.93 3.57 1.25
CA ARG A 106 -7.74 2.95 0.19
C ARG A 106 -7.49 3.52 -1.21
N ARG A 107 -6.84 4.68 -1.32
CA ARG A 107 -6.41 5.31 -2.58
C ARG A 107 -5.02 4.84 -3.04
N ILE A 108 -4.35 4.00 -2.23
CA ILE A 108 -3.05 3.42 -2.55
C ILE A 108 -3.22 1.96 -2.96
N THR A 109 -3.95 1.18 -2.16
CA THR A 109 -4.26 -0.22 -2.41
C THR A 109 -5.55 -0.63 -1.72
N TYR A 110 -6.17 -1.72 -2.19
CA TYR A 110 -7.35 -2.30 -1.53
C TYR A 110 -6.98 -2.84 -0.15
N PHE A 111 -7.75 -2.44 0.86
CA PHE A 111 -7.49 -2.80 2.25
C PHE A 111 -8.76 -2.75 3.12
N LEU A 112 -8.71 -3.36 4.29
CA LEU A 112 -9.69 -3.12 5.36
C LEU A 112 -9.38 -1.77 6.03
N ASP A 113 -9.61 -0.69 5.30
CA ASP A 113 -9.19 0.67 5.66
C ASP A 113 -10.13 1.29 6.70
N ARG A 114 -9.99 0.81 7.94
CA ARG A 114 -10.77 1.19 9.11
C ARG A 114 -9.84 1.34 10.32
N PRO A 115 -10.15 2.24 11.26
CA PRO A 115 -9.29 2.53 12.42
C PRO A 115 -9.20 1.38 13.43
N ASP A 116 -10.16 0.44 13.41
CA ASP A 116 -10.18 -0.74 14.28
C ASP A 116 -9.39 -1.94 13.70
N VAL A 117 -8.90 -1.84 12.47
CA VAL A 117 -8.08 -2.86 11.82
C VAL A 117 -6.61 -2.50 11.98
N MET A 118 -5.92 -3.27 12.82
CA MET A 118 -4.52 -3.06 13.15
C MET A 118 -3.64 -4.03 12.33
N ALA A 119 -2.57 -3.52 11.74
CA ALA A 119 -1.62 -4.32 10.98
C ALA A 119 -0.18 -3.85 11.20
N THR A 120 0.78 -4.75 11.02
CA THR A 120 2.20 -4.43 10.87
C THR A 120 2.53 -4.25 9.40
N TYR A 121 3.58 -3.47 9.10
CA TYR A 121 3.90 -3.13 7.72
C TYR A 121 5.36 -3.45 7.40
N ARG A 122 5.58 -4.17 6.29
CA ARG A 122 6.87 -4.25 5.61
C ARG A 122 6.69 -3.63 4.23
N VAL A 123 7.41 -2.55 3.95
CA VAL A 123 7.22 -1.72 2.77
C VAL A 123 8.50 -1.71 1.93
N THR A 124 8.40 -2.19 0.71
CA THR A 124 9.46 -2.06 -0.29
C THR A 124 9.12 -0.94 -1.26
N LEU A 125 9.93 0.09 -1.28
CA LEU A 125 9.85 1.19 -2.23
C LEU A 125 10.88 0.98 -3.34
N ARG A 126 10.46 1.10 -4.59
CA ARG A 126 11.32 1.03 -5.77
C ARG A 126 11.09 2.26 -6.63
N ALA A 127 12.15 2.93 -7.08
CA ALA A 127 12.01 4.14 -7.86
C ALA A 127 13.22 4.43 -8.75
N ASP A 128 13.07 5.37 -9.68
CA ASP A 128 14.18 6.00 -10.40
C ASP A 128 15.00 6.83 -9.39
N ARG A 129 16.30 6.53 -9.29
CA ARG A 129 17.20 7.20 -8.34
C ARG A 129 17.39 8.68 -8.64
N ALA A 130 17.39 9.07 -9.91
CA ALA A 130 17.58 10.46 -10.28
C ALA A 130 16.37 11.32 -9.95
N LYS A 131 15.16 10.75 -10.07
CA LYS A 131 13.91 11.44 -9.71
C LYS A 131 13.67 11.44 -8.20
N TYR A 132 13.84 10.29 -7.55
CA TYR A 132 13.49 10.05 -6.15
C TYR A 132 14.68 9.46 -5.38
N PRO A 133 15.76 10.23 -5.13
CA PRO A 133 16.97 9.72 -4.48
C PRO A 133 16.76 9.31 -3.01
N VAL A 134 15.74 9.80 -2.35
CA VAL A 134 15.38 9.44 -0.97
C VAL A 134 14.03 8.73 -0.96
N LEU A 135 13.98 7.56 -0.31
CA LEU A 135 12.79 6.72 -0.15
C LEU A 135 12.56 6.46 1.34
N LEU A 136 11.48 6.96 1.88
CA LEU A 136 11.14 6.83 3.31
C LEU A 136 9.77 6.20 3.48
N ALA A 137 9.62 5.38 4.53
CA ALA A 137 8.34 4.89 5.03
C ALA A 137 8.38 4.80 6.57
N ASN A 138 7.27 4.37 7.17
CA ASN A 138 7.21 4.12 8.61
C ASN A 138 8.19 3.01 9.04
N GLY A 139 8.64 3.09 10.31
CA GLY A 139 9.47 2.07 10.92
C GLY A 139 10.96 2.24 10.67
N ASN A 140 11.68 1.14 10.61
CA ASN A 140 13.13 1.12 10.46
C ASN A 140 13.54 0.66 9.06
N LEU A 141 14.56 1.31 8.50
CA LEU A 141 15.20 0.85 7.26
C LEU A 141 15.93 -0.47 7.54
N VAL A 142 15.54 -1.53 6.84
CA VAL A 142 16.13 -2.87 7.01
C VAL A 142 16.99 -3.30 5.84
N GLU A 143 16.74 -2.74 4.65
CA GLU A 143 17.49 -3.04 3.45
C GLU A 143 17.41 -1.90 2.44
N GLN A 144 18.47 -1.66 1.68
CA GLN A 144 18.43 -0.75 0.52
C GLN A 144 19.52 -1.16 -0.48
N GLY A 145 19.35 -0.78 -1.73
CA GLY A 145 20.31 -1.10 -2.76
C GLY A 145 19.94 -0.55 -4.13
N ASP A 146 20.79 -0.87 -5.09
CA ASP A 146 20.60 -0.50 -6.48
C ASP A 146 19.82 -1.59 -7.23
N LEU A 147 19.07 -1.17 -8.22
CA LEU A 147 18.38 -1.97 -9.21
C LEU A 147 18.89 -1.59 -10.61
N ASP A 148 18.62 -2.43 -11.58
CA ASP A 148 18.95 -2.14 -12.96
C ASP A 148 18.34 -0.83 -13.46
N ARG A 149 18.92 -0.28 -14.52
CA ARG A 149 18.43 0.90 -15.25
C ARG A 149 18.33 2.17 -14.41
N GLY A 150 19.27 2.38 -13.47
CA GLY A 150 19.32 3.59 -12.64
C GLY A 150 18.22 3.67 -11.59
N ARG A 151 17.58 2.55 -11.29
CA ARG A 151 16.60 2.43 -10.21
C ARG A 151 17.28 2.01 -8.91
N HIS A 152 16.57 2.17 -7.81
CA HIS A 152 16.98 1.70 -6.49
C HIS A 152 15.79 1.29 -5.65
N PHE A 153 16.06 0.70 -4.49
CA PHE A 153 15.02 0.30 -3.55
C PHE A 153 15.42 0.59 -2.11
N ALA A 154 14.41 0.67 -1.26
CA ALA A 154 14.52 0.69 0.19
C ALA A 154 13.41 -0.17 0.79
N VAL A 155 13.75 -0.99 1.79
CA VAL A 155 12.80 -1.81 2.54
C VAL A 155 12.71 -1.28 3.96
N TRP A 156 11.51 -0.96 4.37
CA TRP A 156 11.18 -0.46 5.71
C TRP A 156 10.35 -1.50 6.45
N HIS A 157 10.59 -1.66 7.73
CA HIS A 157 9.83 -2.55 8.59
C HIS A 157 9.29 -1.81 9.80
N ASP A 158 8.00 -1.79 9.92
CA ASP A 158 7.27 -1.24 11.06
C ASP A 158 6.54 -2.38 11.79
N PRO A 159 7.14 -2.89 12.88
CA PRO A 159 6.65 -4.08 13.58
C PRO A 159 5.49 -3.81 14.55
N PHE A 160 5.15 -2.54 14.76
CA PHE A 160 4.10 -2.17 15.70
C PHE A 160 2.74 -2.11 15.01
N PRO A 161 1.75 -2.91 15.44
CA PRO A 161 0.41 -2.87 14.87
C PRO A 161 -0.17 -1.45 14.94
N LYS A 162 -0.64 -0.95 13.81
CA LYS A 162 -1.25 0.37 13.68
C LYS A 162 -2.37 0.37 12.65
N PRO A 163 -3.34 1.28 12.75
CA PRO A 163 -4.35 1.46 11.71
C PRO A 163 -3.72 2.06 10.45
N SER A 164 -4.35 1.82 9.31
CA SER A 164 -3.89 2.24 7.99
C SER A 164 -3.77 3.76 7.81
N TYR A 165 -4.51 4.57 8.56
CA TYR A 165 -4.42 6.02 8.47
C TYR A 165 -3.07 6.60 8.94
N LEU A 166 -2.26 5.82 9.68
CA LEU A 166 -0.90 6.19 10.09
C LEU A 166 0.17 5.78 9.06
N PHE A 167 -0.21 5.12 7.98
CA PHE A 167 0.74 4.75 6.93
C PHE A 167 1.30 5.98 6.24
N ALA A 168 2.64 6.01 6.07
CA ALA A 168 3.32 7.11 5.40
C ALA A 168 4.43 6.63 4.48
N VAL A 169 4.52 7.25 3.30
CA VAL A 169 5.60 7.11 2.33
C VAL A 169 5.97 8.49 1.80
N VAL A 170 7.28 8.73 1.67
CA VAL A 170 7.82 9.91 1.02
C VAL A 170 8.93 9.47 0.06
N ALA A 171 8.89 9.98 -1.17
CA ALA A 171 9.94 9.77 -2.15
C ALA A 171 10.27 11.08 -2.88
N GLY A 172 11.54 11.48 -2.90
CA GLY A 172 11.90 12.74 -3.56
C GLY A 172 13.31 13.23 -3.29
N LYS A 173 13.60 14.41 -3.80
CA LYS A 173 14.84 15.16 -3.53
C LYS A 173 14.66 15.94 -2.23
N LEU A 174 14.99 15.32 -1.11
CA LEU A 174 14.81 15.90 0.22
C LEU A 174 16.11 16.50 0.74
N SER A 175 16.01 17.65 1.43
CA SER A 175 17.11 18.19 2.22
C SER A 175 17.22 17.45 3.55
N VAL A 176 18.41 16.99 3.89
CA VAL A 176 18.65 16.24 5.12
C VAL A 176 19.40 17.13 6.12
N ARG A 177 18.83 17.33 7.30
CA ARG A 177 19.53 17.94 8.43
C ARG A 177 19.76 16.86 9.50
N ARG A 178 21.01 16.62 9.85
CA ARG A 178 21.39 15.73 10.97
C ARG A 178 21.75 16.56 12.18
N GLN A 179 21.27 16.16 13.35
CA GLN A 179 21.61 16.75 14.63
C GLN A 179 21.91 15.61 15.60
N GLN A 180 23.01 15.73 16.30
CA GLN A 180 23.39 14.83 17.39
C GLN A 180 22.93 15.50 18.69
N ILE A 181 22.20 14.79 19.53
CA ILE A 181 21.74 15.24 20.85
C ILE A 181 22.54 14.50 21.90
#